data_e1df5db426c6f298e607e1d73d06ed8f
#
_entry.id   e1df5db426c6f298e607e1d73d06ed8f
#
_cell.length_a   1.000
_cell.length_b   1.000
_cell.length_c   1.000
_cell.angle_alpha   90.00
_cell.angle_beta   90.00
_cell.angle_gamma   90.00
#
_symmetry.space_group_name_H-M   'P 1'
#
loop_
_entity.id
_entity.type
_entity.pdbx_description
1 polymer ?
#
loop_
_entity_poly.entity_id
_entity_poly.type
_entity_poly.pdbx_seq_one_letter_code
_entity_poly.pdbx_strand_id
1 'polypeptide(L)'
;MIYLDHSATTKPYKEVCDTVCRALREDFWNPASMYRPAAAVAGKMKTAFASLASDLGCEPSELIQTSCATEASNMALKGLFSRYGTRLNTIIATEADHDATLSTLNYLEQHGARIILLKPLKNGLIDPDDLEHVLDERTLCVSLLWVNNETGVVQDLETLCKVIRRKAPECFIHADMVQAWGKIDFSLQDLDVDLASFSAHKIHGPKGTGLLYKRKKVIPDVLIHGGGQQNGWRSGTENWPLLAGMAKASAMQKESFARRKERVRV
;
A
#
# COMPACT_ATOMS: atom_id res chain seq x y z
N MET A 1 24.62 -18.00 -9.11
CA MET A 1 24.50 -16.52 -8.95
C MET A 1 23.92 -16.26 -7.56
N ILE A 2 24.55 -15.40 -6.78
CA ILE A 2 24.02 -14.91 -5.50
C ILE A 2 23.28 -13.59 -5.77
N TYR A 3 21.98 -13.52 -5.43
CA TYR A 3 21.15 -12.33 -5.62
C TYR A 3 20.94 -11.62 -4.31
N LEU A 4 21.40 -10.37 -4.20
CA LEU A 4 21.36 -9.56 -2.97
C LEU A 4 20.50 -8.30 -3.09
N ASP A 5 19.93 -8.00 -4.27
CA ASP A 5 19.14 -6.79 -4.52
C ASP A 5 17.64 -7.00 -4.21
N HIS A 6 17.33 -7.43 -2.98
CA HIS A 6 15.95 -7.69 -2.54
C HIS A 6 15.13 -6.40 -2.34
N SER A 7 15.78 -5.24 -2.26
CA SER A 7 15.09 -3.96 -2.21
C SER A 7 14.47 -3.57 -3.57
N ALA A 8 15.10 -3.94 -4.69
CA ALA A 8 14.55 -3.71 -6.01
C ALA A 8 13.41 -4.68 -6.36
N THR A 9 13.59 -5.97 -6.11
CA THR A 9 12.58 -7.03 -6.29
C THR A 9 13.02 -8.31 -5.58
N THR A 10 12.10 -9.21 -5.32
CA THR A 10 12.42 -10.53 -4.77
C THR A 10 12.05 -11.63 -5.74
N LYS A 11 12.80 -12.75 -5.71
CA LYS A 11 12.43 -13.96 -6.46
C LYS A 11 11.19 -14.57 -5.79
N PRO A 12 10.09 -14.82 -6.53
CA PRO A 12 8.92 -15.50 -5.96
C PRO A 12 9.30 -16.87 -5.39
N TYR A 13 8.65 -17.26 -4.30
CA TYR A 13 8.79 -18.62 -3.78
C TYR A 13 8.21 -19.64 -4.76
N LYS A 14 8.75 -20.88 -4.72
CA LYS A 14 8.25 -21.96 -5.59
C LYS A 14 6.76 -22.19 -5.38
N GLU A 15 6.32 -22.23 -4.13
CA GLU A 15 4.93 -22.44 -3.71
C GLU A 15 4.00 -21.32 -4.20
N VAL A 16 4.52 -20.10 -4.29
CA VAL A 16 3.81 -18.94 -4.88
C VAL A 16 3.63 -19.15 -6.39
N CYS A 17 4.71 -19.54 -7.10
CA CYS A 17 4.64 -19.83 -8.53
C CYS A 17 3.65 -20.97 -8.82
N ASP A 18 3.72 -22.06 -8.04
CA ASP A 18 2.83 -23.23 -8.18
C ASP A 18 1.36 -22.82 -7.93
N THR A 19 1.10 -21.94 -6.95
CA THR A 19 -0.23 -21.41 -6.65
C THR A 19 -0.78 -20.58 -7.81
N VAL A 20 0.02 -19.67 -8.37
CA VAL A 20 -0.39 -18.85 -9.53
C VAL A 20 -0.66 -19.73 -10.75
N CYS A 21 0.24 -20.67 -11.06
CA CYS A 21 0.09 -21.57 -12.20
C CYS A 21 -1.16 -22.45 -12.08
N ARG A 22 -1.47 -22.95 -10.89
CA ARG A 22 -2.68 -23.72 -10.63
C ARG A 22 -3.92 -22.86 -10.81
N ALA A 23 -3.96 -21.67 -10.25
CA ALA A 23 -5.10 -20.75 -10.38
C ALA A 23 -5.36 -20.36 -11.85
N LEU A 24 -4.30 -20.16 -12.65
CA LEU A 24 -4.43 -19.89 -14.09
C LEU A 24 -5.05 -21.05 -14.86
N ARG A 25 -4.78 -22.31 -14.48
CA ARG A 25 -5.25 -23.50 -15.19
C ARG A 25 -6.64 -23.96 -14.74
N GLU A 26 -6.91 -23.91 -13.43
CA GLU A 26 -8.06 -24.54 -12.83
C GLU A 26 -9.16 -23.52 -12.46
N ASP A 27 -8.79 -22.29 -12.13
CA ASP A 27 -9.68 -21.24 -11.60
C ASP A 27 -9.78 -20.04 -12.56
N PHE A 28 -9.74 -20.27 -13.86
CA PHE A 28 -9.76 -19.21 -14.90
C PHE A 28 -11.11 -18.49 -15.05
N TRP A 29 -12.11 -18.89 -14.29
CA TRP A 29 -13.47 -18.35 -14.36
C TRP A 29 -13.52 -16.90 -13.85
N ASN A 30 -14.28 -16.05 -14.55
CA ASN A 30 -14.48 -14.67 -14.09
C ASN A 30 -15.33 -14.65 -12.79
N PRO A 31 -14.80 -14.18 -11.65
CA PRO A 31 -15.51 -14.19 -10.38
C PRO A 31 -16.80 -13.35 -10.34
N ALA A 32 -16.95 -12.39 -11.27
CA ALA A 32 -18.16 -11.58 -11.40
C ALA A 32 -19.35 -12.31 -12.09
N SER A 33 -19.12 -13.50 -12.66
CA SER A 33 -20.17 -14.27 -13.31
C SER A 33 -21.02 -15.07 -12.31
N MET A 34 -22.30 -15.31 -12.65
CA MET A 34 -23.26 -15.91 -11.71
C MET A 34 -23.30 -17.45 -11.72
N TYR A 35 -22.53 -18.12 -12.56
CA TYR A 35 -22.51 -19.58 -12.60
C TYR A 35 -21.58 -20.20 -11.55
N ARG A 36 -21.86 -21.46 -11.18
CA ARG A 36 -21.22 -22.15 -10.04
C ARG A 36 -19.69 -22.12 -10.01
N PRO A 37 -18.93 -22.40 -11.11
CA PRO A 37 -17.47 -22.31 -11.07
C PRO A 37 -16.95 -20.90 -10.78
N ALA A 38 -17.58 -19.85 -11.33
CA ALA A 38 -17.23 -18.46 -11.05
C ALA A 38 -17.46 -18.08 -9.58
N ALA A 39 -18.61 -18.51 -9.03
CA ALA A 39 -18.92 -18.32 -7.61
C ALA A 39 -17.88 -19.00 -6.69
N ALA A 40 -17.35 -20.16 -7.10
CA ALA A 40 -16.26 -20.82 -6.36
C ALA A 40 -14.97 -19.98 -6.36
N VAL A 41 -14.60 -19.35 -7.49
CA VAL A 41 -13.45 -18.43 -7.56
C VAL A 41 -13.70 -17.20 -6.70
N ALA A 42 -14.88 -16.59 -6.74
CA ALA A 42 -15.25 -15.47 -5.86
C ALA A 42 -15.10 -15.84 -4.38
N GLY A 43 -15.50 -17.05 -3.98
CA GLY A 43 -15.29 -17.58 -2.62
C GLY A 43 -13.82 -17.69 -2.25
N LYS A 44 -12.98 -18.20 -3.15
CA LYS A 44 -11.52 -18.26 -2.96
C LYS A 44 -10.89 -16.86 -2.81
N MET A 45 -11.34 -15.90 -3.61
CA MET A 45 -10.89 -14.50 -3.50
C MET A 45 -11.24 -13.90 -2.14
N LYS A 46 -12.47 -14.12 -1.65
CA LYS A 46 -12.89 -13.67 -0.33
C LYS A 46 -12.01 -14.25 0.78
N THR A 47 -11.65 -15.53 0.68
CA THR A 47 -10.73 -16.19 1.63
C THR A 47 -9.32 -15.59 1.55
N ALA A 48 -8.82 -15.29 0.34
CA ALA A 48 -7.52 -14.67 0.16
C ALA A 48 -7.46 -13.25 0.76
N PHE A 49 -8.49 -12.43 0.54
CA PHE A 49 -8.60 -11.11 1.18
C PHE A 49 -8.70 -11.22 2.71
N ALA A 50 -9.43 -12.19 3.25
CA ALA A 50 -9.50 -12.42 4.69
C ALA A 50 -8.13 -12.80 5.28
N SER A 51 -7.35 -13.64 4.58
CA SER A 51 -5.99 -13.98 4.99
C SER A 51 -5.06 -12.76 4.97
N LEU A 52 -5.06 -11.98 3.88
CA LEU A 52 -4.26 -10.76 3.76
C LEU A 52 -4.62 -9.73 4.83
N ALA A 53 -5.91 -9.56 5.09
CA ALA A 53 -6.40 -8.64 6.12
C ALA A 53 -5.95 -9.07 7.53
N SER A 54 -6.04 -10.37 7.84
CA SER A 54 -5.51 -10.93 9.08
C SER A 54 -3.99 -10.75 9.22
N ASP A 55 -3.25 -10.85 8.12
CA ASP A 55 -1.79 -10.66 8.13
C ASP A 55 -1.39 -9.21 8.32
N LEU A 56 -2.17 -8.27 7.78
CA LEU A 56 -1.93 -6.83 7.85
C LEU A 56 -2.59 -6.16 9.06
N GLY A 57 -3.48 -6.85 9.79
CA GLY A 57 -4.21 -6.31 10.93
C GLY A 57 -5.25 -5.29 10.51
N CYS A 58 -6.16 -5.65 9.57
CA CYS A 58 -7.25 -4.79 9.11
C CYS A 58 -8.47 -5.62 8.71
N GLU A 59 -9.56 -4.95 8.28
CA GLU A 59 -10.73 -5.63 7.75
C GLU A 59 -10.56 -5.94 6.25
N PRO A 60 -11.09 -7.08 5.76
CA PRO A 60 -11.02 -7.42 4.33
C PRO A 60 -11.62 -6.35 3.40
N SER A 61 -12.64 -5.63 3.86
CA SER A 61 -13.31 -4.55 3.12
C SER A 61 -12.47 -3.28 2.96
N GLU A 62 -11.36 -3.19 3.70
CA GLU A 62 -10.41 -2.08 3.64
C GLU A 62 -9.27 -2.32 2.63
N LEU A 63 -9.21 -3.53 2.04
CA LEU A 63 -8.19 -3.89 1.06
C LEU A 63 -8.75 -3.84 -0.37
N ILE A 64 -8.01 -3.20 -1.26
CA ILE A 64 -8.30 -3.11 -2.69
C ILE A 64 -7.12 -3.69 -3.46
N GLN A 65 -7.34 -4.68 -4.31
CA GLN A 65 -6.29 -5.21 -5.18
C GLN A 65 -5.95 -4.21 -6.27
N THR A 66 -4.66 -3.94 -6.43
CA THR A 66 -4.08 -3.10 -7.49
C THR A 66 -3.06 -3.89 -8.30
N SER A 67 -2.54 -3.33 -9.38
CA SER A 67 -1.45 -3.95 -10.16
C SER A 67 -0.08 -3.82 -9.48
N CYS A 68 0.09 -2.85 -8.61
CA CYS A 68 1.34 -2.57 -7.87
C CYS A 68 1.11 -1.45 -6.86
N ALA A 69 2.10 -1.18 -6.02
CA ALA A 69 2.07 -0.05 -5.09
C ALA A 69 2.00 1.31 -5.80
N THR A 70 2.59 1.44 -6.99
CA THR A 70 2.48 2.68 -7.78
C THR A 70 1.03 2.99 -8.14
N GLU A 71 0.24 2.00 -8.55
CA GLU A 71 -1.21 2.18 -8.75
C GLU A 71 -1.90 2.54 -7.43
N ALA A 72 -1.56 1.86 -6.33
CA ALA A 72 -2.14 2.11 -5.01
C ALA A 72 -1.88 3.56 -4.55
N SER A 73 -0.64 4.06 -4.65
CA SER A 73 -0.28 5.44 -4.29
C SER A 73 -0.98 6.47 -5.19
N ASN A 74 -1.07 6.21 -6.49
CA ASN A 74 -1.84 7.06 -7.41
C ASN A 74 -3.33 7.10 -7.05
N MET A 75 -3.93 5.94 -6.75
CA MET A 75 -5.33 5.87 -6.32
C MET A 75 -5.56 6.66 -5.02
N ALA A 76 -4.66 6.53 -4.04
CA ALA A 76 -4.72 7.24 -2.78
C ALA A 76 -4.63 8.76 -3.01
N LEU A 77 -3.53 9.24 -3.56
CA LEU A 77 -3.22 10.67 -3.64
C LEU A 77 -4.12 11.41 -4.64
N LYS A 78 -4.28 10.85 -5.85
CA LYS A 78 -5.16 11.45 -6.87
C LYS A 78 -6.63 11.39 -6.46
N GLY A 79 -7.07 10.28 -5.87
CA GLY A 79 -8.43 10.14 -5.40
C GLY A 79 -8.78 11.08 -4.26
N LEU A 80 -7.87 11.29 -3.30
CA LEU A 80 -8.05 12.31 -2.26
C LEU A 80 -8.09 13.72 -2.86
N PHE A 81 -7.16 14.06 -3.74
CA PHE A 81 -7.10 15.40 -4.33
C PHE A 81 -8.32 15.67 -5.21
N SER A 82 -8.77 14.72 -6.02
CA SER A 82 -9.99 14.87 -6.82
C SER A 82 -11.21 15.20 -5.95
N ARG A 83 -11.33 14.52 -4.81
CA ARG A 83 -12.51 14.67 -3.95
C ARG A 83 -12.48 15.87 -3.02
N TYR A 84 -11.33 16.17 -2.45
CA TYR A 84 -11.21 17.17 -1.37
C TYR A 84 -10.36 18.39 -1.75
N GLY A 85 -9.68 18.37 -2.90
CA GLY A 85 -8.67 19.35 -3.30
C GLY A 85 -9.19 20.78 -3.46
N THR A 86 -10.51 20.98 -3.61
CA THR A 86 -11.12 22.33 -3.60
C THR A 86 -11.08 23.00 -2.23
N ARG A 87 -11.09 22.22 -1.15
CA ARG A 87 -11.06 22.68 0.24
C ARG A 87 -9.68 22.48 0.88
N LEU A 88 -9.09 21.32 0.68
CA LEU A 88 -7.80 20.93 1.23
C LEU A 88 -6.85 20.62 0.08
N ASN A 89 -5.90 21.50 -0.21
CA ASN A 89 -5.09 21.37 -1.43
C ASN A 89 -3.58 21.23 -1.19
N THR A 90 -3.13 21.21 0.07
CA THR A 90 -1.72 21.02 0.39
C THR A 90 -1.42 19.54 0.62
N ILE A 91 -0.42 19.01 -0.06
CA ILE A 91 0.08 17.66 0.17
C ILE A 91 1.55 17.75 0.58
N ILE A 92 1.88 17.07 1.66
CA ILE A 92 3.23 17.04 2.24
C ILE A 92 3.83 15.66 2.03
N ALA A 93 5.10 15.59 1.62
CA ALA A 93 5.89 14.37 1.49
C ALA A 93 7.36 14.68 1.78
N THR A 94 8.28 13.78 1.46
CA THR A 94 9.71 14.04 1.60
C THR A 94 10.43 13.99 0.26
N GLU A 95 11.57 14.67 0.15
CA GLU A 95 12.46 14.55 -1.01
C GLU A 95 13.00 13.12 -1.20
N ALA A 96 12.96 12.29 -0.16
CA ALA A 96 13.44 10.90 -0.16
C ALA A 96 12.34 9.87 -0.44
N ASP A 97 11.11 10.32 -0.78
CA ASP A 97 10.02 9.42 -1.13
C ASP A 97 10.29 8.71 -2.47
N HIS A 98 9.67 7.55 -2.65
CA HIS A 98 9.79 6.79 -3.88
C HIS A 98 9.16 7.55 -5.07
N ASP A 99 9.71 7.36 -6.28
CA ASP A 99 9.23 7.98 -7.53
C ASP A 99 7.70 7.82 -7.76
N ALA A 100 7.11 6.73 -7.31
CA ALA A 100 5.65 6.52 -7.38
C ALA A 100 4.87 7.63 -6.66
N THR A 101 5.40 8.16 -5.55
CA THR A 101 4.85 9.29 -4.83
C THR A 101 5.27 10.60 -5.48
N LEU A 102 6.58 10.85 -5.65
CA LEU A 102 7.10 12.12 -6.16
C LEU A 102 6.55 12.50 -7.53
N SER A 103 6.52 11.56 -8.47
CA SER A 103 5.94 11.79 -9.81
C SER A 103 4.42 12.03 -9.76
N THR A 104 3.72 11.38 -8.83
CA THR A 104 2.28 11.64 -8.61
C THR A 104 2.07 13.04 -8.03
N LEU A 105 2.91 13.48 -7.10
CA LEU A 105 2.83 14.83 -6.53
C LEU A 105 3.12 15.91 -7.57
N ASN A 106 4.13 15.71 -8.42
CA ASN A 106 4.42 16.63 -9.54
C ASN A 106 3.21 16.74 -10.50
N TYR A 107 2.55 15.61 -10.81
CA TYR A 107 1.31 15.66 -11.59
C TYR A 107 0.22 16.47 -10.87
N LEU A 108 0.03 16.26 -9.56
CA LEU A 108 -1.00 16.97 -8.80
C LEU A 108 -0.71 18.47 -8.66
N GLU A 109 0.58 18.86 -8.54
CA GLU A 109 0.99 20.27 -8.54
C GLU A 109 0.59 20.99 -9.82
N GLN A 110 0.80 20.34 -10.99
CA GLN A 110 0.35 20.85 -12.29
C GLN A 110 -1.19 20.99 -12.38
N HIS A 111 -1.93 20.33 -11.47
CA HIS A 111 -3.38 20.36 -11.40
C HIS A 111 -3.91 21.19 -10.20
N GLY A 112 -3.05 22.02 -9.59
CA GLY A 112 -3.45 22.99 -8.58
C GLY A 112 -3.25 22.57 -7.12
N ALA A 113 -2.62 21.41 -6.86
CA ALA A 113 -2.17 21.08 -5.52
C ALA A 113 -0.98 21.96 -5.12
N ARG A 114 -0.89 22.29 -3.84
CA ARG A 114 0.31 22.84 -3.23
C ARG A 114 1.14 21.70 -2.67
N ILE A 115 2.33 21.49 -3.20
CA ILE A 115 3.24 20.43 -2.74
C ILE A 115 4.30 21.01 -1.83
N ILE A 116 4.51 20.35 -0.68
CA ILE A 116 5.61 20.67 0.25
C ILE A 116 6.45 19.39 0.41
N LEU A 117 7.72 19.47 0.06
CA LEU A 117 8.67 18.40 0.24
C LEU A 117 9.58 18.73 1.44
N LEU A 118 9.50 17.91 2.48
CA LEU A 118 10.39 18.00 3.63
C LEU A 118 11.75 17.42 3.27
N LYS A 119 12.80 18.09 3.70
CA LYS A 119 14.16 17.59 3.56
C LYS A 119 14.49 16.68 4.76
N PRO A 120 14.85 15.41 4.53
CA PRO A 120 15.26 14.54 5.63
C PRO A 120 16.51 15.07 6.36
N LEU A 121 16.59 14.79 7.63
CA LEU A 121 17.78 15.00 8.44
C LEU A 121 18.97 14.16 7.90
N LYS A 122 20.20 14.44 8.35
CA LYS A 122 21.40 13.69 7.95
C LYS A 122 21.32 12.18 8.19
N ASN A 123 20.54 11.75 9.18
CA ASN A 123 20.25 10.34 9.47
C ASN A 123 19.09 9.75 8.64
N GLY A 124 18.49 10.55 7.75
CA GLY A 124 17.38 10.15 6.88
C GLY A 124 16.00 10.21 7.53
N LEU A 125 15.88 10.61 8.79
CA LEU A 125 14.61 10.76 9.48
C LEU A 125 13.92 12.08 9.12
N ILE A 126 12.60 12.10 9.19
CA ILE A 126 11.79 13.32 9.17
C ILE A 126 11.86 13.95 10.55
N ASP A 127 12.15 15.27 10.61
CA ASP A 127 12.04 16.03 11.85
C ASP A 127 10.55 16.28 12.15
N PRO A 128 10.03 15.83 13.31
CA PRO A 128 8.65 16.09 13.69
C PRO A 128 8.33 17.60 13.83
N ASP A 129 9.30 18.41 14.23
CA ASP A 129 9.12 19.85 14.38
C ASP A 129 9.02 20.54 13.01
N ASP A 130 9.83 20.15 12.01
CA ASP A 130 9.73 20.62 10.64
C ASP A 130 8.37 20.22 10.03
N LEU A 131 7.91 18.99 10.27
CA LEU A 131 6.58 18.54 9.84
C LEU A 131 5.49 19.40 10.49
N GLU A 132 5.54 19.62 11.81
CA GLU A 132 4.55 20.44 12.51
C GLU A 132 4.48 21.87 11.99
N HIS A 133 5.65 22.44 11.65
CA HIS A 133 5.74 23.82 11.15
C HIS A 133 5.02 24.04 9.80
N VAL A 134 5.01 23.04 8.93
CA VAL A 134 4.39 23.14 7.59
C VAL A 134 2.93 22.70 7.54
N LEU A 135 2.44 22.02 8.59
CA LEU A 135 1.04 21.59 8.70
C LEU A 135 0.12 22.78 8.96
N ASP A 136 -0.96 22.88 8.18
CA ASP A 136 -2.01 23.91 8.31
C ASP A 136 -3.41 23.30 8.08
N GLU A 137 -4.46 24.15 8.22
CA GLU A 137 -5.85 23.74 8.01
C GLU A 137 -6.20 23.41 6.56
N ARG A 138 -5.32 23.67 5.62
CA ARG A 138 -5.47 23.32 4.19
C ARG A 138 -4.73 22.04 3.82
N THR A 139 -4.06 21.41 4.78
CA THR A 139 -3.31 20.19 4.53
C THR A 139 -4.26 19.03 4.26
N LEU A 140 -4.25 18.54 3.01
CA LEU A 140 -5.06 17.41 2.54
C LEU A 140 -4.48 16.07 3.01
N CYS A 141 -3.18 15.89 2.76
CA CYS A 141 -2.54 14.60 2.98
C CYS A 141 -1.06 14.78 3.33
N VAL A 142 -0.58 13.97 4.27
CA VAL A 142 0.85 13.70 4.44
C VAL A 142 1.12 12.29 3.94
N SER A 143 2.04 12.16 2.96
CA SER A 143 2.52 10.88 2.44
C SER A 143 3.86 10.56 3.07
N LEU A 144 3.98 9.40 3.70
CA LEU A 144 5.15 8.97 4.45
C LEU A 144 5.70 7.66 3.87
N LEU A 145 6.94 7.66 3.40
CA LEU A 145 7.68 6.44 3.11
C LEU A 145 8.18 5.84 4.43
N TRP A 146 7.48 4.81 4.94
CA TRP A 146 7.81 4.26 6.28
C TRP A 146 9.22 3.67 6.35
N VAL A 147 9.59 2.87 5.33
CA VAL A 147 10.94 2.30 5.22
C VAL A 147 11.53 2.69 3.87
N ASN A 148 12.62 3.41 3.90
CA ASN A 148 13.29 3.83 2.68
C ASN A 148 13.95 2.64 1.97
N ASN A 149 13.70 2.48 0.69
CA ASN A 149 14.18 1.35 -0.12
C ASN A 149 15.68 1.39 -0.44
N GLU A 150 16.33 2.56 -0.33
CA GLU A 150 17.74 2.75 -0.65
C GLU A 150 18.60 2.73 0.62
N THR A 151 18.20 3.50 1.62
CA THR A 151 18.99 3.69 2.86
C THR A 151 18.62 2.71 3.97
N GLY A 152 17.41 2.12 3.90
CA GLY A 152 16.88 1.24 4.95
C GLY A 152 16.41 2.00 6.21
N VAL A 153 16.37 3.34 6.17
CA VAL A 153 15.88 4.15 7.29
C VAL A 153 14.42 3.84 7.55
N VAL A 154 14.08 3.64 8.81
CA VAL A 154 12.71 3.42 9.30
C VAL A 154 12.26 4.67 10.02
N GLN A 155 11.20 5.31 9.52
CA GLN A 155 10.62 6.50 10.14
C GLN A 155 9.86 6.15 11.42
N ASP A 156 9.87 7.06 12.41
CA ASP A 156 9.00 6.96 13.59
C ASP A 156 7.55 7.36 13.20
N LEU A 157 6.88 6.42 12.54
CA LEU A 157 5.53 6.65 12.00
C LEU A 157 4.53 7.02 13.10
N GLU A 158 4.67 6.45 14.30
CA GLU A 158 3.78 6.72 15.42
C GLU A 158 3.87 8.18 15.88
N THR A 159 5.09 8.69 16.07
CA THR A 159 5.32 10.09 16.45
C THR A 159 4.84 11.04 15.36
N LEU A 160 5.15 10.76 14.09
CA LEU A 160 4.70 11.59 12.97
C LEU A 160 3.17 11.64 12.86
N CYS A 161 2.48 10.49 12.99
CA CYS A 161 1.03 10.45 13.00
C CYS A 161 0.43 11.28 14.15
N LYS A 162 0.99 11.20 15.36
CA LYS A 162 0.54 12.01 16.51
C LYS A 162 0.66 13.52 16.24
N VAL A 163 1.78 13.95 15.65
CA VAL A 163 1.98 15.35 15.25
C VAL A 163 0.93 15.79 14.24
N ILE A 164 0.71 14.99 13.18
CA ILE A 164 -0.29 15.30 12.15
C ILE A 164 -1.69 15.41 12.74
N ARG A 165 -2.12 14.43 13.55
CA ARG A 165 -3.46 14.43 14.15
C ARG A 165 -3.70 15.59 15.10
N ARG A 166 -2.66 16.00 15.84
CA ARG A 166 -2.75 17.13 16.75
C ARG A 166 -2.90 18.46 16.00
N LYS A 167 -2.11 18.65 14.93
CA LYS A 167 -1.99 19.92 14.22
C LYS A 167 -3.01 20.09 13.10
N ALA A 168 -3.29 19.02 12.37
CA ALA A 168 -4.20 18.98 11.23
C ALA A 168 -5.13 17.76 11.31
N PRO A 169 -6.16 17.74 12.18
CA PRO A 169 -6.99 16.57 12.46
C PRO A 169 -7.79 16.05 11.26
N GLU A 170 -8.06 16.90 10.25
CA GLU A 170 -8.75 16.52 9.02
C GLU A 170 -7.79 16.00 7.93
N CYS A 171 -6.47 16.13 8.14
CA CYS A 171 -5.46 15.65 7.20
C CYS A 171 -5.49 14.12 7.09
N PHE A 172 -5.44 13.60 5.87
CA PHE A 172 -5.27 12.18 5.62
C PHE A 172 -3.79 11.79 5.73
N ILE A 173 -3.53 10.59 6.24
CA ILE A 173 -2.18 10.03 6.32
C ILE A 173 -2.09 8.84 5.38
N HIS A 174 -1.26 8.95 4.35
CA HIS A 174 -0.87 7.87 3.46
C HIS A 174 0.50 7.35 3.85
N ALA A 175 0.66 6.03 3.96
CA ALA A 175 1.96 5.40 4.20
C ALA A 175 2.35 4.50 3.02
N ASP A 176 3.53 4.73 2.44
CA ASP A 176 4.15 3.71 1.58
C ASP A 176 4.78 2.65 2.48
N MET A 177 4.15 1.47 2.51
CA MET A 177 4.54 0.35 3.36
C MET A 177 5.18 -0.80 2.56
N VAL A 178 5.58 -0.53 1.32
CA VAL A 178 6.15 -1.52 0.40
C VAL A 178 7.37 -2.22 0.99
N GLN A 179 8.25 -1.48 1.64
CA GLN A 179 9.46 -2.05 2.26
C GLN A 179 9.23 -2.48 3.72
N ALA A 180 8.14 -2.08 4.36
CA ALA A 180 7.77 -2.51 5.70
C ALA A 180 7.14 -3.90 5.71
N TRP A 181 6.27 -4.20 4.72
CA TRP A 181 5.54 -5.47 4.64
C TRP A 181 6.47 -6.67 4.67
N GLY A 182 6.25 -7.55 5.64
CA GLY A 182 7.04 -8.75 5.86
C GLY A 182 8.45 -8.52 6.43
N LYS A 183 8.85 -7.27 6.75
CA LYS A 183 10.16 -6.93 7.32
C LYS A 183 10.05 -6.23 8.68
N ILE A 184 8.96 -5.51 8.93
CA ILE A 184 8.61 -4.91 10.22
C ILE A 184 7.36 -5.60 10.74
N ASP A 185 7.27 -5.77 12.04
CA ASP A 185 6.07 -6.25 12.72
C ASP A 185 5.13 -5.08 12.96
N PHE A 186 3.91 -5.17 12.43
CA PHE A 186 2.90 -4.13 12.58
C PHE A 186 1.49 -4.67 12.42
N SER A 187 0.52 -3.89 12.88
CA SER A 187 -0.90 -4.05 12.59
C SER A 187 -1.45 -2.71 12.12
N LEU A 188 -2.18 -2.68 11.01
CA LEU A 188 -2.81 -1.45 10.50
C LEU A 188 -3.87 -0.88 11.46
N GLN A 189 -4.45 -1.71 12.32
CA GLN A 189 -5.38 -1.25 13.37
C GLN A 189 -4.68 -0.42 14.43
N ASP A 190 -3.41 -0.72 14.71
CA ASP A 190 -2.61 -0.04 15.74
C ASP A 190 -1.93 1.23 15.18
N LEU A 191 -1.84 1.35 13.86
CA LEU A 191 -1.29 2.52 13.19
C LEU A 191 -2.38 3.53 12.85
N ASP A 192 -2.12 4.82 13.12
CA ASP A 192 -3.08 5.89 12.79
C ASP A 192 -2.90 6.40 11.35
N VAL A 193 -2.81 5.45 10.38
CA VAL A 193 -2.78 5.75 8.95
C VAL A 193 -4.16 5.57 8.32
N ASP A 194 -4.48 6.36 7.32
CA ASP A 194 -5.77 6.31 6.60
C ASP A 194 -5.68 5.48 5.32
N LEU A 195 -4.54 5.51 4.65
CA LEU A 195 -4.26 4.76 3.43
C LEU A 195 -2.85 4.18 3.50
N ALA A 196 -2.65 3.01 2.89
CA ALA A 196 -1.32 2.44 2.76
C ALA A 196 -1.15 1.68 1.45
N SER A 197 0.05 1.77 0.86
CA SER A 197 0.40 1.11 -0.40
C SER A 197 1.32 -0.08 -0.19
N PHE A 198 1.02 -1.20 -0.89
CA PHE A 198 1.77 -2.46 -0.79
C PHE A 198 2.05 -3.07 -2.16
N SER A 199 3.15 -3.80 -2.31
CA SER A 199 3.50 -4.53 -3.54
C SER A 199 4.00 -5.93 -3.24
N ALA A 200 3.40 -6.93 -3.88
CA ALA A 200 3.69 -8.34 -3.60
C ALA A 200 5.12 -8.76 -3.97
N HIS A 201 5.71 -8.16 -5.00
CA HIS A 201 7.05 -8.55 -5.45
C HIS A 201 8.18 -8.19 -4.48
N LYS A 202 7.91 -7.45 -3.41
CA LYS A 202 8.87 -7.14 -2.34
C LYS A 202 8.86 -8.16 -1.20
N ILE A 203 7.87 -9.09 -1.21
CA ILE A 203 7.68 -10.13 -0.21
C ILE A 203 7.72 -11.54 -0.82
N HIS A 204 8.47 -11.75 -1.89
CA HIS A 204 8.54 -13.02 -2.63
C HIS A 204 7.22 -13.44 -3.29
N GLY A 205 6.32 -12.48 -3.51
CA GLY A 205 5.09 -12.62 -4.28
C GLY A 205 5.30 -12.34 -5.76
N PRO A 206 4.25 -12.46 -6.58
CA PRO A 206 4.31 -12.17 -8.01
C PRO A 206 4.40 -10.67 -8.27
N LYS A 207 5.05 -10.29 -9.39
CA LYS A 207 4.92 -8.96 -9.98
C LYS A 207 3.51 -8.78 -10.56
N GLY A 208 3.07 -7.54 -10.75
CA GLY A 208 1.77 -7.23 -11.34
C GLY A 208 0.59 -7.30 -10.36
N THR A 209 0.87 -7.34 -9.05
CA THR A 209 -0.17 -7.24 -8.01
C THR A 209 0.34 -6.52 -6.77
N GLY A 210 -0.53 -5.73 -6.17
CA GLY A 210 -0.33 -4.98 -4.95
C GLY A 210 -1.66 -4.76 -4.23
N LEU A 211 -1.63 -3.97 -3.17
CA LEU A 211 -2.81 -3.59 -2.40
C LEU A 211 -2.79 -2.09 -2.11
N LEU A 212 -3.97 -1.50 -2.12
CA LEU A 212 -4.27 -0.28 -1.40
C LEU A 212 -5.07 -0.68 -0.15
N TYR A 213 -4.53 -0.38 1.03
CA TYR A 213 -5.33 -0.29 2.24
C TYR A 213 -6.02 1.07 2.28
N LYS A 214 -7.29 1.06 2.58
CA LYS A 214 -8.13 2.24 2.71
C LYS A 214 -9.00 2.09 3.93
N ARG A 215 -8.72 2.86 5.00
CA ARG A 215 -9.56 2.87 6.20
C ARG A 215 -11.02 3.10 5.81
N LYS A 216 -11.94 2.38 6.40
CA LYS A 216 -13.37 2.33 6.02
C LYS A 216 -14.02 3.72 5.86
N LYS A 217 -13.67 4.67 6.73
CA LYS A 217 -14.20 6.05 6.70
C LYS A 217 -13.65 6.92 5.57
N VAL A 218 -12.55 6.52 4.94
CA VAL A 218 -11.89 7.32 3.88
C VAL A 218 -12.56 7.03 2.55
N ILE A 219 -12.94 8.08 1.82
CA ILE A 219 -13.68 7.98 0.56
C ILE A 219 -12.93 8.80 -0.50
N PRO A 220 -11.88 8.27 -1.14
CA PRO A 220 -11.24 8.92 -2.30
C PRO A 220 -12.13 8.76 -3.53
N ASP A 221 -11.96 9.62 -4.53
CA ASP A 221 -12.57 9.38 -5.83
C ASP A 221 -11.90 8.21 -6.54
N VAL A 222 -12.67 7.53 -7.38
CA VAL A 222 -12.23 6.35 -8.13
C VAL A 222 -11.29 6.76 -9.27
N LEU A 223 -10.12 6.15 -9.37
CA LEU A 223 -9.16 6.42 -10.45
C LEU A 223 -9.48 5.64 -11.72
N ILE A 224 -9.89 4.37 -11.60
CA ILE A 224 -10.14 3.47 -12.72
C ILE A 224 -11.63 3.12 -12.77
N HIS A 225 -12.35 3.73 -13.73
CA HIS A 225 -13.77 3.55 -13.93
C HIS A 225 -14.05 2.33 -14.81
N GLY A 226 -15.23 1.69 -14.63
CA GLY A 226 -15.65 0.54 -15.42
C GLY A 226 -16.76 -0.28 -14.75
N GLY A 227 -16.64 -1.59 -14.73
CA GLY A 227 -17.67 -2.53 -14.29
C GLY A 227 -17.90 -2.67 -12.78
N GLY A 228 -17.32 -1.80 -11.95
CA GLY A 228 -17.60 -1.77 -10.51
C GLY A 228 -16.94 -2.86 -9.68
N GLN A 229 -15.92 -3.55 -10.20
CA GLN A 229 -15.13 -4.53 -9.44
C GLN A 229 -14.50 -3.92 -8.20
N GLN A 230 -14.02 -4.75 -7.28
CA GLN A 230 -13.46 -4.30 -5.99
C GLN A 230 -14.43 -3.38 -5.21
N ASN A 231 -15.70 -3.73 -5.17
CA ASN A 231 -16.78 -2.94 -4.56
C ASN A 231 -16.88 -1.50 -5.12
N GLY A 232 -16.58 -1.32 -6.40
CA GLY A 232 -16.60 -0.02 -7.10
C GLY A 232 -15.33 0.80 -6.96
N TRP A 233 -14.35 0.36 -6.16
CA TRP A 233 -13.12 1.13 -5.93
C TRP A 233 -12.08 1.02 -7.03
N ARG A 234 -12.05 -0.13 -7.73
CA ARG A 234 -11.08 -0.35 -8.80
C ARG A 234 -11.67 -1.29 -9.86
N SER A 235 -12.13 -0.74 -10.94
CA SER A 235 -12.74 -1.50 -12.03
C SER A 235 -11.71 -2.28 -12.85
N GLY A 236 -12.19 -3.30 -13.56
CA GLY A 236 -11.41 -4.24 -14.37
C GLY A 236 -11.51 -5.64 -13.83
N THR A 237 -11.48 -6.64 -14.73
CA THR A 237 -11.55 -8.05 -14.34
C THR A 237 -10.55 -8.39 -13.28
N GLU A 238 -10.99 -8.97 -12.20
CA GLU A 238 -10.20 -9.27 -11.02
C GLU A 238 -9.16 -10.35 -11.32
N ASN A 239 -7.92 -10.09 -10.91
CA ASN A 239 -6.79 -10.98 -11.16
C ASN A 239 -6.65 -11.99 -10.00
N TRP A 240 -7.53 -13.00 -9.99
CA TRP A 240 -7.50 -14.06 -9.00
C TRP A 240 -6.15 -14.77 -8.90
N PRO A 241 -5.50 -15.19 -10.02
CA PRO A 241 -4.22 -15.91 -9.92
C PRO A 241 -3.14 -15.13 -9.18
N LEU A 242 -3.00 -13.83 -9.46
CA LEU A 242 -2.00 -13.01 -8.77
C LEU A 242 -2.39 -12.68 -7.32
N LEU A 243 -3.68 -12.52 -7.03
CA LEU A 243 -4.18 -12.37 -5.66
C LEU A 243 -3.86 -13.63 -4.82
N ALA A 244 -4.11 -14.82 -5.37
CA ALA A 244 -3.77 -16.07 -4.72
C ALA A 244 -2.27 -16.20 -4.42
N GLY A 245 -1.42 -15.82 -5.39
CA GLY A 245 0.03 -15.79 -5.21
C GLY A 245 0.48 -14.80 -4.15
N MET A 246 -0.13 -13.61 -4.11
CA MET A 246 0.15 -12.58 -3.11
C MET A 246 -0.24 -13.04 -1.69
N ALA A 247 -1.43 -13.61 -1.52
CA ALA A 247 -1.88 -14.17 -0.24
C ALA A 247 -0.97 -15.31 0.24
N LYS A 248 -0.54 -16.19 -0.67
CA LYS A 248 0.42 -17.25 -0.35
C LYS A 248 1.77 -16.68 0.10
N ALA A 249 2.28 -15.66 -0.57
CA ALA A 249 3.53 -14.99 -0.20
C ALA A 249 3.44 -14.32 1.17
N SER A 250 2.35 -13.61 1.45
CA SER A 250 2.10 -12.97 2.75
C SER A 250 2.11 -13.99 3.90
N ALA A 251 1.36 -15.08 3.77
CA ALA A 251 1.32 -16.13 4.78
C ALA A 251 2.70 -16.74 5.05
N MET A 252 3.50 -17.03 4.00
CA MET A 252 4.86 -17.55 4.14
C MET A 252 5.82 -16.54 4.80
N GLN A 253 5.63 -15.23 4.52
CA GLN A 253 6.40 -14.18 5.19
C GLN A 253 6.08 -14.12 6.69
N LYS A 254 4.82 -14.19 7.05
CA LYS A 254 4.37 -14.18 8.45
C LYS A 254 4.90 -15.39 9.21
N GLU A 255 4.77 -16.58 8.65
CA GLU A 255 5.28 -17.85 9.24
C GLU A 255 6.78 -17.82 9.49
N SER A 256 7.57 -17.24 8.56
CA SER A 256 9.02 -17.18 8.66
C SER A 256 9.57 -15.94 9.40
N PHE A 257 8.70 -15.00 9.80
CA PHE A 257 9.10 -13.66 10.30
C PHE A 257 10.03 -13.75 11.51
N ALA A 258 9.65 -14.48 12.56
CA ALA A 258 10.43 -14.57 13.79
C ALA A 258 11.85 -15.12 13.53
N ARG A 259 11.97 -16.20 12.72
CA ARG A 259 13.25 -16.80 12.33
C ARG A 259 14.12 -15.84 11.50
N ARG A 260 13.53 -15.01 10.63
CA ARG A 260 14.28 -14.02 9.85
C ARG A 260 14.75 -12.86 10.71
N LYS A 261 13.91 -12.39 11.62
CA LYS A 261 14.24 -11.33 12.59
C LYS A 261 15.44 -11.74 13.46
N GLU A 262 15.49 -12.98 13.92
CA GLU A 262 16.62 -13.49 14.71
C GLU A 262 17.93 -13.51 13.93
N ARG A 263 17.89 -13.91 12.64
CA ARG A 263 19.09 -13.94 11.77
C ARG A 263 19.67 -12.57 11.45
N VAL A 264 18.90 -11.50 11.53
CA VAL A 264 19.33 -10.12 11.24
C VAL A 264 19.83 -9.42 12.51
N ARG A 265 19.52 -9.96 13.70
CA ARG A 265 20.09 -9.52 14.97
C ARG A 265 21.50 -10.11 15.14
N VAL A 266 22.48 -9.54 14.45
CA VAL A 266 23.91 -9.87 14.65
C VAL A 266 24.60 -8.68 15.34
#